data_e412bb49f163ae3ec7cefebab186ff73
#
_entry.id   e412bb49f163ae3ec7cefebab186ff73
#
_cell.length_a   1.000
_cell.length_b   1.000
_cell.length_c   1.000
_cell.angle_alpha   90.00
_cell.angle_beta   90.00
_cell.angle_gamma   90.00
#
_symmetry.space_group_name_H-M   'P 1'
#
loop_
_entity.id
_entity.type
_entity.pdbx_description
1 polymer ?
#
loop_
_entity_poly.entity_id
_entity_poly.type
_entity_poly.pdbx_seq_one_letter_code
_entity_poly.pdbx_strand_id
1 'polypeptide(L)'
;MDTEKLYDRDAFLKEFDAVVTDCRPGRGDTYLVTLDRTAFYPEGGGQPADHGDLGGAAVLDVQERDGLVLHTCDQPLTVGASVHGAIDWSRRFDHMQQHSGEHIVSGMLCAAFSCDNVGFHMGTDVVTIDYNAPMTWEQVLEVEARANRYIWENHPFRAYYPAPEELAAIPYRSKKALEGPVRITEFPGADCCACCGTHVAASGQVGLVKFLSCQKLREGVRLELLCGGRAMDYLSRAWDQSRLIGQALSVKPLAAFPAVQRMEDRLRESRERCAALEEQSFRQLAERYQNAGNVLLVQPDLEPDSVRRLCDAVSGTCGGRCAVFSGSDGSYRWAVIHPGQDLRPLIRDMNQALHGRGGGRDGFAQGSAACTADEIHAFFRERP
;
A
#
# COMPACT_ATOMS: atom_id res chain seq x y z
N MET A 1 -36.52 26.89 3.83
CA MET A 1 -36.40 26.37 5.21
C MET A 1 -35.24 25.42 5.20
N ASP A 2 -34.39 25.50 6.19
CA ASP A 2 -33.24 24.59 6.30
C ASP A 2 -33.71 23.17 6.57
N THR A 3 -32.96 22.17 6.16
CA THR A 3 -33.25 20.77 6.46
C THR A 3 -32.95 20.48 7.95
N GLU A 4 -33.90 19.91 8.70
CA GLU A 4 -33.66 19.47 10.07
C GLU A 4 -32.71 18.27 10.07
N LYS A 5 -31.57 18.41 10.77
CA LYS A 5 -30.49 17.40 10.82
C LYS A 5 -30.71 16.44 12.00
N LEU A 6 -31.38 15.32 11.76
CA LEU A 6 -31.70 14.34 12.80
C LEU A 6 -30.41 13.65 13.33
N TYR A 7 -29.41 13.46 12.49
CA TYR A 7 -28.11 12.86 12.85
C TYR A 7 -27.32 13.69 13.87
N ASP A 8 -27.59 15.00 14.00
CA ASP A 8 -26.97 15.83 15.03
C ASP A 8 -27.51 15.53 16.43
N ARG A 9 -28.77 15.11 16.52
CA ARG A 9 -29.42 14.76 17.78
C ARG A 9 -29.20 13.31 18.17
N ASP A 10 -29.29 12.41 17.16
CA ASP A 10 -29.09 10.98 17.34
C ASP A 10 -28.37 10.39 16.12
N ALA A 11 -27.05 10.16 16.25
CA ALA A 11 -26.24 9.53 15.22
C ALA A 11 -26.58 8.04 15.01
N PHE A 12 -27.34 7.41 15.94
CA PHE A 12 -27.77 6.01 15.87
C PHE A 12 -29.13 5.81 15.20
N LEU A 13 -29.80 6.90 14.80
CA LEU A 13 -31.07 6.81 14.09
C LEU A 13 -30.85 6.17 12.71
N LYS A 14 -31.42 4.97 12.52
CA LYS A 14 -31.25 4.16 11.29
C LYS A 14 -32.34 4.40 10.27
N GLU A 15 -33.54 4.71 10.73
CA GLU A 15 -34.75 4.86 9.94
C GLU A 15 -35.48 6.13 10.37
N PHE A 16 -36.14 6.79 9.44
CA PHE A 16 -36.91 8.01 9.71
C PHE A 16 -37.94 8.25 8.63
N ASP A 17 -38.97 9.06 8.95
CA ASP A 17 -39.95 9.54 8.00
C ASP A 17 -39.72 11.03 7.73
N ALA A 18 -39.87 11.44 6.46
CA ALA A 18 -39.70 12.81 6.03
C ALA A 18 -40.64 13.16 4.87
N VAL A 19 -40.77 14.46 4.59
CA VAL A 19 -41.52 14.98 3.43
C VAL A 19 -40.54 15.49 2.39
N VAL A 20 -40.73 15.09 1.14
CA VAL A 20 -39.96 15.60 0.01
C VAL A 20 -40.31 17.06 -0.26
N THR A 21 -39.34 17.96 -0.10
CA THR A 21 -39.54 19.40 -0.31
C THR A 21 -39.15 19.87 -1.70
N ASP A 22 -38.20 19.19 -2.37
CA ASP A 22 -37.80 19.42 -3.76
C ASP A 22 -37.23 18.15 -4.38
N CYS A 23 -37.43 18.00 -5.70
CA CYS A 23 -36.83 16.94 -6.49
C CYS A 23 -36.53 17.46 -7.91
N ARG A 24 -35.28 17.47 -8.32
CA ARG A 24 -34.83 17.99 -9.61
C ARG A 24 -33.78 17.07 -10.26
N PRO A 25 -33.63 17.09 -11.60
CA PRO A 25 -32.59 16.34 -12.26
C PRO A 25 -31.19 16.69 -11.74
N GLY A 26 -30.39 15.65 -11.48
CA GLY A 26 -28.98 15.73 -11.10
C GLY A 26 -28.04 15.57 -12.29
N ARG A 27 -26.86 15.00 -12.08
CA ARG A 27 -25.90 14.64 -13.12
C ARG A 27 -26.19 13.22 -13.64
N GLY A 28 -26.18 13.05 -14.97
CA GLY A 28 -26.52 11.75 -15.57
C GLY A 28 -27.96 11.36 -15.25
N ASP A 29 -28.18 10.09 -14.96
CA ASP A 29 -29.50 9.53 -14.65
C ASP A 29 -29.81 9.61 -13.13
N THR A 30 -29.43 10.70 -12.45
CA THR A 30 -29.68 10.89 -11.03
C THR A 30 -30.61 12.06 -10.76
N TYR A 31 -31.10 12.15 -9.52
CA TYR A 31 -32.00 13.20 -9.04
C TYR A 31 -31.49 13.77 -7.74
N LEU A 32 -31.56 15.08 -7.58
CA LEU A 32 -31.27 15.79 -6.33
C LEU A 32 -32.56 15.99 -5.56
N VAL A 33 -32.64 15.35 -4.42
CA VAL A 33 -33.82 15.38 -3.53
C VAL A 33 -33.49 16.13 -2.26
N THR A 34 -34.36 17.04 -1.84
CA THR A 34 -34.33 17.68 -0.52
C THR A 34 -35.53 17.26 0.32
N LEU A 35 -35.32 17.20 1.63
CA LEU A 35 -36.31 16.79 2.61
C LEU A 35 -36.50 17.89 3.66
N ASP A 36 -37.65 17.88 4.36
CA ASP A 36 -37.88 18.73 5.55
C ASP A 36 -36.92 18.35 6.70
N ARG A 37 -36.58 17.05 6.82
CA ARG A 37 -35.64 16.50 7.79
C ARG A 37 -34.91 15.30 7.25
N THR A 38 -33.73 14.99 7.78
CA THR A 38 -32.95 13.81 7.34
C THR A 38 -32.05 13.27 8.44
N ALA A 39 -31.90 11.93 8.46
CA ALA A 39 -30.88 11.25 9.24
C ALA A 39 -29.65 10.87 8.39
N PHE A 40 -29.65 11.09 7.08
CA PHE A 40 -28.48 10.91 6.22
C PHE A 40 -27.43 12.00 6.49
N TYR A 41 -26.23 11.59 6.87
CA TYR A 41 -25.09 12.48 7.09
C TYR A 41 -24.49 12.92 5.73
N PRO A 42 -24.37 14.22 5.46
CA PRO A 42 -23.70 14.71 4.27
C PRO A 42 -22.18 14.59 4.41
N GLU A 43 -21.46 14.49 3.28
CA GLU A 43 -20.00 14.54 3.29
C GLU A 43 -19.51 15.83 3.98
N GLY A 44 -18.66 15.68 4.98
CA GLY A 44 -18.13 16.83 5.70
C GLY A 44 -17.05 16.46 6.71
N GLY A 45 -16.15 17.40 6.99
CA GLY A 45 -15.11 17.23 8.00
C GLY A 45 -14.13 16.08 7.75
N GLY A 46 -14.05 15.56 6.53
CA GLY A 46 -13.25 14.39 6.16
C GLY A 46 -13.98 13.05 6.31
N GLN A 47 -15.24 13.05 6.76
CA GLN A 47 -16.11 11.87 6.77
C GLN A 47 -16.94 11.83 5.48
N PRO A 48 -16.97 10.70 4.75
CA PRO A 48 -17.81 10.52 3.58
C PRO A 48 -19.30 10.52 3.91
N ALA A 49 -20.14 10.80 2.90
CA ALA A 49 -21.58 10.76 3.00
C ALA A 49 -22.13 9.37 3.32
N ASP A 50 -23.32 9.35 3.92
CA ASP A 50 -24.10 8.13 4.05
C ASP A 50 -24.70 7.70 2.70
N HIS A 51 -25.02 6.41 2.64
CA HIS A 51 -25.84 5.80 1.62
C HIS A 51 -27.07 5.13 2.26
N GLY A 52 -28.02 4.69 1.44
CA GLY A 52 -29.19 3.95 1.93
C GLY A 52 -30.34 3.97 0.93
N ASP A 53 -31.55 3.83 1.45
CA ASP A 53 -32.82 3.88 0.70
C ASP A 53 -33.67 5.07 1.16
N LEU A 54 -34.33 5.71 0.23
CA LEU A 54 -35.26 6.81 0.48
C LEU A 54 -36.52 6.60 -0.37
N GLY A 55 -37.56 6.01 0.23
CA GLY A 55 -38.82 5.76 -0.46
C GLY A 55 -38.69 4.82 -1.67
N GLY A 56 -37.76 3.88 -1.65
CA GLY A 56 -37.45 2.95 -2.73
C GLY A 56 -36.40 3.47 -3.75
N ALA A 57 -35.90 4.70 -3.60
CA ALA A 57 -34.79 5.22 -4.37
C ALA A 57 -33.47 5.02 -3.62
N ALA A 58 -32.42 4.54 -4.29
CA ALA A 58 -31.09 4.43 -3.68
C ALA A 58 -30.43 5.81 -3.52
N VAL A 59 -30.01 6.13 -2.30
CA VAL A 59 -29.22 7.33 -1.98
C VAL A 59 -27.75 7.02 -2.21
N LEU A 60 -27.17 7.67 -3.24
CA LEU A 60 -25.82 7.44 -3.74
C LEU A 60 -24.79 8.41 -3.16
N ASP A 61 -25.23 9.62 -2.79
CA ASP A 61 -24.39 10.67 -2.18
C ASP A 61 -25.29 11.66 -1.44
N VAL A 62 -24.70 12.31 -0.44
CA VAL A 62 -25.38 13.35 0.35
C VAL A 62 -24.43 14.52 0.54
N GLN A 63 -24.89 15.72 0.19
CA GLN A 63 -24.11 16.97 0.28
C GLN A 63 -24.91 18.05 1.00
N GLU A 64 -24.24 18.94 1.69
CA GLU A 64 -24.86 20.11 2.31
C GLU A 64 -24.49 21.39 1.57
N ARG A 65 -25.50 22.22 1.25
CA ARG A 65 -25.32 23.55 0.66
C ARG A 65 -26.35 24.51 1.20
N ASP A 66 -25.91 25.66 1.71
CA ASP A 66 -26.79 26.75 2.18
C ASP A 66 -27.87 26.28 3.14
N GLY A 67 -27.54 25.40 4.09
CA GLY A 67 -28.48 24.85 5.09
C GLY A 67 -29.38 23.72 4.56
N LEU A 68 -29.33 23.39 3.28
CA LEU A 68 -30.09 22.29 2.67
C LEU A 68 -29.22 21.03 2.54
N VAL A 69 -29.77 19.88 2.92
CA VAL A 69 -29.16 18.58 2.70
C VAL A 69 -29.72 18.01 1.39
N LEU A 70 -28.83 17.81 0.43
CA LEU A 70 -29.11 17.33 -0.93
C LEU A 70 -28.78 15.85 -1.04
N HIS A 71 -29.79 15.01 -1.30
CA HIS A 71 -29.64 13.57 -1.49
C HIS A 71 -29.57 13.28 -2.99
N THR A 72 -28.50 12.70 -3.48
CA THR A 72 -28.37 12.20 -4.87
C THR A 72 -28.99 10.82 -4.94
N CYS A 73 -30.14 10.72 -5.59
CA CYS A 73 -30.91 9.49 -5.73
C CYS A 73 -30.87 8.95 -7.17
N ASP A 74 -30.99 7.64 -7.35
CA ASP A 74 -31.06 6.97 -8.66
C ASP A 74 -32.44 7.07 -9.32
N GLN A 75 -33.47 7.46 -8.55
CA GLN A 75 -34.83 7.61 -9.03
C GLN A 75 -35.46 8.91 -8.49
N PRO A 76 -36.45 9.51 -9.23
CA PRO A 76 -37.15 10.71 -8.78
C PRO A 76 -38.15 10.38 -7.67
N LEU A 77 -38.34 11.31 -6.76
CA LEU A 77 -39.37 11.25 -5.72
C LEU A 77 -40.39 12.36 -5.91
N THR A 78 -41.67 12.09 -5.54
CA THR A 78 -42.76 13.04 -5.68
C THR A 78 -42.66 14.13 -4.61
N VAL A 79 -42.58 15.39 -5.02
CA VAL A 79 -42.62 16.54 -4.10
C VAL A 79 -43.90 16.55 -3.32
N GLY A 80 -43.83 16.78 -2.01
CA GLY A 80 -44.95 16.76 -1.06
C GLY A 80 -45.32 15.36 -0.55
N ALA A 81 -44.72 14.29 -1.10
CA ALA A 81 -44.92 12.94 -0.56
C ALA A 81 -44.19 12.70 0.73
N SER A 82 -44.78 11.92 1.64
CA SER A 82 -44.10 11.34 2.78
C SER A 82 -43.31 10.13 2.33
N VAL A 83 -42.05 10.08 2.70
CA VAL A 83 -41.12 9.00 2.35
C VAL A 83 -40.44 8.45 3.60
N HIS A 84 -40.17 7.14 3.58
CA HIS A 84 -39.39 6.48 4.60
C HIS A 84 -37.92 6.44 4.16
N GLY A 85 -37.00 6.85 5.04
CA GLY A 85 -35.55 6.78 4.83
C GLY A 85 -34.93 5.71 5.69
N ALA A 86 -34.08 4.87 5.10
CA ALA A 86 -33.29 3.85 5.80
C ALA A 86 -31.80 3.99 5.44
N ILE A 87 -30.96 4.17 6.43
CA ILE A 87 -29.52 4.37 6.28
C ILE A 87 -28.82 3.01 6.12
N ASP A 88 -27.82 2.91 5.24
CA ASP A 88 -26.85 1.81 5.28
C ASP A 88 -26.08 1.90 6.62
N TRP A 89 -26.59 1.16 7.57
CA TRP A 89 -26.06 1.16 8.95
C TRP A 89 -24.64 0.62 9.02
N SER A 90 -24.29 -0.36 8.18
CA SER A 90 -22.94 -0.94 8.17
C SER A 90 -21.92 0.12 7.79
N ARG A 91 -22.21 0.92 6.76
CA ARG A 91 -21.40 2.05 6.32
C ARG A 91 -21.35 3.17 7.37
N ARG A 92 -22.49 3.57 7.92
CA ARG A 92 -22.57 4.61 8.95
C ARG A 92 -21.76 4.22 10.18
N PHE A 93 -21.95 3.03 10.71
CA PHE A 93 -21.28 2.58 11.93
C PHE A 93 -19.77 2.42 11.72
N ASP A 94 -19.34 1.94 10.56
CA ASP A 94 -17.94 1.92 10.16
C ASP A 94 -17.34 3.34 10.17
N HIS A 95 -17.99 4.31 9.54
CA HIS A 95 -17.52 5.71 9.57
C HIS A 95 -17.47 6.28 10.99
N MET A 96 -18.45 5.97 11.84
CA MET A 96 -18.44 6.36 13.24
C MET A 96 -17.25 5.75 14.00
N GLN A 97 -16.90 4.47 13.74
CA GLN A 97 -15.71 3.83 14.33
C GLN A 97 -14.42 4.50 13.89
N GLN A 98 -14.27 4.74 12.56
CA GLN A 98 -13.08 5.41 12.03
C GLN A 98 -12.93 6.83 12.61
N HIS A 99 -14.00 7.62 12.61
CA HIS A 99 -13.98 9.01 13.06
C HIS A 99 -13.70 9.11 14.56
N SER A 100 -14.37 8.28 15.36
CA SER A 100 -14.19 8.28 16.82
C SER A 100 -12.79 7.79 17.22
N GLY A 101 -12.26 6.78 16.52
CA GLY A 101 -10.89 6.32 16.71
C GLY A 101 -9.87 7.40 16.35
N GLU A 102 -10.09 8.14 15.26
CA GLU A 102 -9.26 9.30 14.88
C GLU A 102 -9.24 10.34 15.98
N HIS A 103 -10.40 10.73 16.54
CA HIS A 103 -10.47 11.69 17.63
C HIS A 103 -9.65 11.24 18.84
N ILE A 104 -9.82 10.00 19.30
CA ILE A 104 -9.09 9.45 20.45
C ILE A 104 -7.58 9.52 20.22
N VAL A 105 -7.08 9.05 19.07
CA VAL A 105 -5.64 9.06 18.80
C VAL A 105 -5.10 10.46 18.55
N SER A 106 -5.86 11.33 17.85
CA SER A 106 -5.43 12.71 17.59
C SER A 106 -5.32 13.53 18.86
N GLY A 107 -6.29 13.41 19.78
CA GLY A 107 -6.19 14.09 21.07
C GLY A 107 -4.96 13.64 21.85
N MET A 108 -4.70 12.34 21.91
CA MET A 108 -3.54 11.79 22.61
C MET A 108 -2.20 12.16 21.96
N LEU A 109 -2.11 12.14 20.60
CA LEU A 109 -0.90 12.53 19.87
C LEU A 109 -0.63 14.04 20.02
N CYS A 110 -1.64 14.89 19.84
CA CYS A 110 -1.49 16.33 20.01
C CYS A 110 -1.05 16.71 21.43
N ALA A 111 -1.60 16.06 22.45
CA ALA A 111 -1.20 16.27 23.83
C ALA A 111 0.23 15.77 24.12
N ALA A 112 0.63 14.63 23.55
CA ALA A 112 1.95 14.03 23.80
C ALA A 112 3.10 14.78 23.10
N PHE A 113 2.85 15.29 21.89
CA PHE A 113 3.89 15.88 21.04
C PHE A 113 3.72 17.38 20.80
N SER A 114 2.76 18.04 21.46
CA SER A 114 2.44 19.47 21.31
C SER A 114 2.31 19.85 19.84
N CYS A 115 1.54 19.07 19.08
CA CYS A 115 1.35 19.21 17.64
C CYS A 115 -0.13 19.38 17.27
N ASP A 116 -0.37 19.73 16.02
CA ASP A 116 -1.71 19.85 15.44
C ASP A 116 -1.94 18.77 14.39
N ASN A 117 -3.18 18.26 14.35
CA ASN A 117 -3.71 17.53 13.22
C ASN A 117 -4.02 18.53 12.11
N VAL A 118 -3.20 18.53 11.05
CA VAL A 118 -3.29 19.47 9.91
C VAL A 118 -3.99 18.86 8.69
N GLY A 119 -4.32 17.58 8.73
CA GLY A 119 -5.03 16.88 7.67
C GLY A 119 -5.68 15.60 8.15
N PHE A 120 -6.93 15.36 7.74
CA PHE A 120 -7.68 14.13 8.00
C PHE A 120 -8.45 13.74 6.75
N HIS A 121 -8.34 12.48 6.36
CA HIS A 121 -9.10 11.91 5.26
C HIS A 121 -9.48 10.47 5.58
N MET A 122 -10.78 10.20 5.54
CA MET A 122 -11.34 8.86 5.70
C MET A 122 -11.51 8.23 4.31
N GLY A 123 -10.47 7.54 3.86
CA GLY A 123 -10.51 6.77 2.61
C GLY A 123 -11.32 5.48 2.73
N THR A 124 -11.53 4.80 1.61
CA THR A 124 -12.18 3.48 1.57
C THR A 124 -11.33 2.40 2.23
N ASP A 125 -10.01 2.44 2.01
CA ASP A 125 -9.08 1.40 2.46
C ASP A 125 -8.42 1.75 3.80
N VAL A 126 -8.01 3.01 3.97
CA VAL A 126 -7.32 3.49 5.17
C VAL A 126 -7.78 4.89 5.55
N VAL A 127 -7.60 5.23 6.81
CA VAL A 127 -7.71 6.60 7.32
C VAL A 127 -6.32 7.20 7.36
N THR A 128 -6.15 8.41 6.81
CA THR A 128 -4.90 9.17 6.86
C THR A 128 -5.02 10.39 7.74
N ILE A 129 -3.99 10.64 8.56
CA ILE A 129 -3.91 11.82 9.43
C ILE A 129 -2.52 12.44 9.27
N ASP A 130 -2.48 13.74 9.05
CA ASP A 130 -1.25 14.52 8.92
C ASP A 130 -1.02 15.37 10.19
N TYR A 131 0.18 15.28 10.75
CA TYR A 131 0.60 16.07 11.89
C TYR A 131 1.79 16.97 11.54
N ASN A 132 1.87 18.15 12.16
CA ASN A 132 2.93 19.14 11.94
C ASN A 132 4.16 18.95 12.85
N ALA A 133 4.33 17.78 13.47
CA ALA A 133 5.50 17.45 14.27
C ALA A 133 6.08 16.08 13.86
N PRO A 134 7.41 15.88 13.98
CA PRO A 134 8.04 14.59 13.74
C PRO A 134 7.69 13.61 14.86
N MET A 135 7.49 12.34 14.48
CA MET A 135 7.24 11.22 15.39
C MET A 135 7.98 9.98 14.89
N THR A 136 8.46 9.15 15.81
CA THR A 136 8.98 7.82 15.44
C THR A 136 7.87 6.78 15.47
N TRP A 137 8.12 5.66 14.81
CA TRP A 137 7.16 4.54 14.81
C TRP A 137 6.89 4.01 16.23
N GLU A 138 7.93 3.91 17.06
CA GLU A 138 7.82 3.46 18.44
C GLU A 138 6.93 4.38 19.28
N GLN A 139 7.07 5.70 19.11
CA GLN A 139 6.22 6.70 19.77
C GLN A 139 4.76 6.58 19.34
N VAL A 140 4.50 6.34 18.06
CA VAL A 140 3.15 6.12 17.53
C VAL A 140 2.55 4.84 18.13
N LEU A 141 3.31 3.75 18.24
CA LEU A 141 2.86 2.50 18.88
C LEU A 141 2.57 2.65 20.38
N GLU A 142 3.31 3.50 21.10
CA GLU A 142 3.00 3.81 22.50
C GLU A 142 1.63 4.49 22.63
N VAL A 143 1.31 5.42 21.73
CA VAL A 143 0.00 6.08 21.70
C VAL A 143 -1.09 5.09 21.26
N GLU A 144 -0.83 4.20 20.28
CA GLU A 144 -1.74 3.11 19.91
C GLU A 144 -2.14 2.27 21.14
N ALA A 145 -1.16 1.85 21.92
CA ALA A 145 -1.40 1.04 23.11
C ALA A 145 -2.24 1.78 24.16
N ARG A 146 -2.00 3.09 24.35
CA ARG A 146 -2.81 3.95 25.25
C ARG A 146 -4.23 4.15 24.74
N ALA A 147 -4.39 4.42 23.45
CA ALA A 147 -5.68 4.59 22.81
C ALA A 147 -6.53 3.32 22.90
N ASN A 148 -5.95 2.15 22.65
CA ASN A 148 -6.66 0.87 22.80
C ASN A 148 -7.07 0.60 24.26
N ARG A 149 -6.23 0.94 25.22
CA ARG A 149 -6.61 0.84 26.64
C ARG A 149 -7.81 1.74 26.98
N TYR A 150 -7.78 3.00 26.54
CA TYR A 150 -8.89 3.93 26.70
C TYR A 150 -10.19 3.41 26.05
N ILE A 151 -10.09 2.80 24.86
CA ILE A 151 -11.21 2.19 24.16
C ILE A 151 -11.83 1.08 25.02
N TRP A 152 -11.02 0.20 25.61
CA TRP A 152 -11.46 -0.92 26.45
C TRP A 152 -12.07 -0.47 27.79
N GLU A 153 -11.69 0.69 28.29
CA GLU A 153 -12.31 1.32 29.48
C GLU A 153 -13.73 1.85 29.23
N ASN A 154 -14.15 1.95 27.96
CA ASN A 154 -15.51 2.27 27.52
C ASN A 154 -16.04 3.60 28.04
N HIS A 155 -15.29 4.68 27.86
CA HIS A 155 -15.69 6.03 28.25
C HIS A 155 -16.82 6.57 27.36
N PRO A 156 -17.79 7.33 27.94
CA PRO A 156 -18.91 7.89 27.19
C PRO A 156 -18.42 8.98 26.22
N PHE A 157 -19.05 9.03 25.05
CA PHE A 157 -18.94 10.17 24.13
C PHE A 157 -19.95 11.26 24.50
N ARG A 158 -19.57 12.53 24.31
CA ARG A 158 -20.43 13.69 24.49
C ARG A 158 -20.37 14.59 23.27
N ALA A 159 -21.52 15.12 22.85
CA ALA A 159 -21.61 16.17 21.85
C ALA A 159 -22.66 17.21 22.30
N TYR A 160 -22.28 18.48 22.22
CA TYR A 160 -23.13 19.56 22.66
C TYR A 160 -22.78 20.89 22.01
N TYR A 161 -23.69 21.85 22.04
CA TYR A 161 -23.51 23.22 21.61
C TYR A 161 -23.44 24.13 22.85
N PRO A 162 -22.21 24.53 23.28
CA PRO A 162 -22.07 25.43 24.42
C PRO A 162 -22.56 26.85 24.08
N ALA A 163 -22.97 27.62 25.09
CA ALA A 163 -23.19 29.06 24.93
C ALA A 163 -21.85 29.77 24.57
N PRO A 164 -21.89 30.94 23.91
CA PRO A 164 -20.63 31.64 23.49
C PRO A 164 -19.68 31.92 24.66
N GLU A 165 -20.21 32.22 25.84
CA GLU A 165 -19.42 32.48 27.05
C GLU A 165 -18.75 31.19 27.57
N GLU A 166 -19.44 30.06 27.48
CA GLU A 166 -18.95 28.76 27.91
C GLU A 166 -17.87 28.25 26.87
N LEU A 167 -18.12 28.44 25.57
CA LEU A 167 -17.21 28.07 24.52
C LEU A 167 -15.83 28.71 24.71
N ALA A 168 -15.77 29.97 25.11
CA ALA A 168 -14.53 30.70 25.35
C ALA A 168 -13.68 30.09 26.48
N ALA A 169 -14.27 29.33 27.40
CA ALA A 169 -13.60 28.69 28.52
C ALA A 169 -13.21 27.22 28.24
N ILE A 170 -13.69 26.61 27.14
CA ILE A 170 -13.43 25.22 26.81
C ILE A 170 -12.11 25.10 26.00
N PRO A 171 -11.10 24.36 26.47
CA PRO A 171 -9.88 24.11 25.69
C PRO A 171 -10.17 23.01 24.65
N TYR A 172 -10.62 23.39 23.46
CA TYR A 172 -10.91 22.45 22.37
C TYR A 172 -9.96 22.63 21.19
N ARG A 173 -9.72 21.54 20.47
CA ARG A 173 -9.01 21.58 19.19
C ARG A 173 -9.94 22.01 18.05
N SER A 174 -9.42 22.74 17.09
CA SER A 174 -10.13 23.07 15.86
C SER A 174 -9.16 23.11 14.69
N LYS A 175 -9.57 22.56 13.54
CA LYS A 175 -8.80 22.59 12.27
C LYS A 175 -9.03 23.88 11.48
N LYS A 176 -10.04 24.68 11.82
CA LYS A 176 -10.45 25.89 11.10
C LYS A 176 -10.91 26.97 12.10
N ALA A 177 -10.83 28.23 11.68
CA ALA A 177 -11.61 29.28 12.34
C ALA A 177 -13.10 29.00 12.12
N LEU A 178 -13.89 29.08 13.18
CA LEU A 178 -15.31 28.73 13.17
C LEU A 178 -16.14 30.01 13.35
N GLU A 179 -17.21 30.13 12.59
CA GLU A 179 -18.22 31.19 12.72
C GLU A 179 -19.57 30.57 13.07
N GLY A 180 -20.32 31.20 13.95
CA GLY A 180 -21.64 30.73 14.40
C GLY A 180 -21.58 29.66 15.52
N PRO A 181 -22.66 28.86 15.69
CA PRO A 181 -22.73 27.85 16.73
C PRO A 181 -21.72 26.74 16.53
N VAL A 182 -20.86 26.48 17.52
CA VAL A 182 -19.80 25.46 17.46
C VAL A 182 -20.25 24.21 18.19
N ARG A 183 -20.30 23.07 17.49
CA ARG A 183 -20.53 21.77 18.11
C ARG A 183 -19.23 21.22 18.68
N ILE A 184 -19.19 21.04 19.99
CA ILE A 184 -18.08 20.41 20.70
C ILE A 184 -18.37 18.92 20.83
N THR A 185 -17.37 18.11 20.51
CA THR A 185 -17.34 16.66 20.70
C THR A 185 -16.24 16.31 21.67
N GLU A 186 -16.53 15.41 22.60
CA GLU A 186 -15.63 15.07 23.69
C GLU A 186 -15.58 13.56 23.93
N PHE A 187 -14.37 13.03 23.97
CA PHE A 187 -14.01 11.79 24.62
C PHE A 187 -13.23 12.16 25.90
N PRO A 188 -13.88 12.14 27.08
CA PRO A 188 -13.32 12.69 28.31
C PRO A 188 -11.94 12.12 28.63
N GLY A 189 -10.93 13.00 28.77
CA GLY A 189 -9.55 12.62 29.02
C GLY A 189 -8.73 12.16 27.81
N ALA A 190 -9.36 12.03 26.63
CA ALA A 190 -8.65 11.71 25.39
C ALA A 190 -8.67 12.86 24.39
N ASP A 191 -9.85 13.45 24.10
CA ASP A 191 -9.99 14.53 23.13
C ASP A 191 -11.17 15.45 23.43
N CYS A 192 -11.02 16.73 23.11
CA CYS A 192 -12.07 17.72 23.05
C CYS A 192 -11.88 18.54 21.76
N CYS A 193 -12.83 18.49 20.82
CA CYS A 193 -12.65 19.04 19.49
C CYS A 193 -13.96 19.63 18.94
N ALA A 194 -13.84 20.67 18.12
CA ALA A 194 -14.97 21.15 17.33
C ALA A 194 -15.17 20.21 16.13
N CYS A 195 -16.30 19.49 16.11
CA CYS A 195 -16.58 18.50 15.06
C CYS A 195 -18.09 18.34 14.83
N CYS A 196 -18.50 18.28 13.55
CA CYS A 196 -19.90 18.03 13.15
C CYS A 196 -20.14 16.58 12.69
N GLY A 197 -19.13 15.71 12.72
CA GLY A 197 -19.25 14.32 12.29
C GLY A 197 -20.09 13.44 13.20
N THR A 198 -20.38 12.22 12.74
CA THR A 198 -21.07 11.20 13.53
C THR A 198 -20.06 10.36 14.31
N HIS A 199 -20.40 10.03 15.55
CA HIS A 199 -19.53 9.30 16.47
C HIS A 199 -20.26 8.17 17.18
N VAL A 200 -19.51 7.22 17.71
CA VAL A 200 -20.02 6.15 18.57
C VAL A 200 -20.49 6.73 19.93
N ALA A 201 -21.39 6.04 20.62
CA ALA A 201 -21.91 6.50 21.91
C ALA A 201 -20.90 6.35 23.07
N ALA A 202 -19.94 5.44 22.94
CA ALA A 202 -18.87 5.23 23.91
C ALA A 202 -17.62 4.68 23.22
N SER A 203 -16.44 4.94 23.80
CA SER A 203 -15.15 4.55 23.22
C SER A 203 -15.04 3.04 22.93
N GLY A 204 -15.68 2.19 23.73
CA GLY A 204 -15.70 0.74 23.53
C GLY A 204 -16.30 0.30 22.20
N GLN A 205 -17.20 1.08 21.61
CA GLN A 205 -17.80 0.80 20.29
C GLN A 205 -16.84 1.06 19.12
N VAL A 206 -15.72 1.76 19.36
CA VAL A 206 -14.61 1.84 18.37
C VAL A 206 -13.98 0.46 18.16
N GLY A 207 -13.97 -0.39 19.20
CA GLY A 207 -13.40 -1.73 19.16
C GLY A 207 -11.90 -1.74 19.33
N LEU A 208 -11.15 -1.32 18.31
CA LEU A 208 -9.69 -1.13 18.36
C LEU A 208 -9.23 -0.09 17.37
N VAL A 209 -8.03 0.43 17.62
CA VAL A 209 -7.26 1.24 16.66
C VAL A 209 -5.98 0.50 16.31
N LYS A 210 -5.61 0.48 15.03
CA LYS A 210 -4.36 -0.06 14.53
C LYS A 210 -3.69 0.91 13.58
N PHE A 211 -2.50 1.39 13.93
CA PHE A 211 -1.65 2.13 12.98
C PHE A 211 -0.99 1.16 12.01
N LEU A 212 -0.97 1.53 10.74
CA LEU A 212 -0.40 0.75 9.65
C LEU A 212 0.94 1.30 9.18
N SER A 213 1.10 2.63 9.16
CA SER A 213 2.34 3.29 8.74
C SER A 213 2.53 4.65 9.43
N CYS A 214 3.81 5.07 9.49
CA CYS A 214 4.24 6.40 9.88
C CYS A 214 5.26 6.88 8.84
N GLN A 215 4.87 7.83 8.00
CA GLN A 215 5.69 8.33 6.91
C GLN A 215 6.05 9.79 7.14
N LYS A 216 7.28 10.18 6.84
CA LYS A 216 7.69 11.58 6.90
C LYS A 216 6.93 12.40 5.87
N LEU A 217 6.31 13.50 6.31
CA LEU A 217 5.59 14.44 5.45
C LEU A 217 6.03 15.87 5.78
N ARG A 218 6.82 16.49 4.91
CA ARG A 218 7.42 17.82 5.16
C ARG A 218 8.20 17.83 6.48
N GLU A 219 7.80 18.69 7.44
CA GLU A 219 8.40 18.76 8.78
C GLU A 219 7.73 17.85 9.81
N GLY A 220 6.63 17.20 9.44
CA GLY A 220 5.84 16.33 10.29
C GLY A 220 5.74 14.90 9.76
N VAL A 221 4.61 14.25 10.07
CA VAL A 221 4.34 12.88 9.67
C VAL A 221 2.93 12.70 9.12
N ARG A 222 2.78 11.75 8.21
CA ARG A 222 1.50 11.14 7.83
C ARG A 222 1.38 9.79 8.49
N LEU A 223 0.30 9.58 9.20
CA LEU A 223 -0.06 8.29 9.79
C LEU A 223 -1.22 7.67 9.00
N GLU A 224 -1.14 6.36 8.80
CA GLU A 224 -2.25 5.55 8.31
C GLU A 224 -2.73 4.65 9.42
N LEU A 225 -4.05 4.60 9.60
CA LEU A 225 -4.67 3.77 10.62
C LEU A 225 -6.00 3.19 10.16
N LEU A 226 -6.46 2.20 10.90
CA LEU A 226 -7.79 1.62 10.81
C LEU A 226 -8.37 1.46 12.20
N CYS A 227 -9.70 1.57 12.30
CA CYS A 227 -10.44 1.34 13.53
C CYS A 227 -11.49 0.24 13.33
N GLY A 228 -11.96 -0.33 14.43
CA GLY A 228 -13.12 -1.22 14.47
C GLY A 228 -13.07 -2.39 13.50
N GLY A 229 -14.16 -2.55 12.76
CA GLY A 229 -14.32 -3.63 11.78
C GLY A 229 -13.21 -3.68 10.75
N ARG A 230 -12.83 -2.54 10.15
CA ARG A 230 -11.73 -2.47 9.16
C ARG A 230 -10.39 -2.93 9.75
N ALA A 231 -10.09 -2.53 10.99
CA ALA A 231 -8.85 -2.96 11.64
C ALA A 231 -8.86 -4.47 11.91
N MET A 232 -10.00 -5.02 12.34
CA MET A 232 -10.15 -6.46 12.57
C MET A 232 -9.98 -7.26 11.27
N ASP A 233 -10.59 -6.81 10.17
CA ASP A 233 -10.48 -7.46 8.86
C ASP A 233 -9.03 -7.43 8.35
N TYR A 234 -8.34 -6.30 8.54
CA TYR A 234 -6.93 -6.18 8.17
C TYR A 234 -6.05 -7.15 8.98
N LEU A 235 -6.24 -7.21 10.30
CA LEU A 235 -5.49 -8.13 11.17
C LEU A 235 -5.81 -9.59 10.85
N SER A 236 -7.05 -9.93 10.53
CA SER A 236 -7.47 -11.28 10.12
C SER A 236 -6.76 -11.71 8.84
N ARG A 237 -6.72 -10.83 7.83
CA ARG A 237 -5.97 -11.08 6.58
C ARG A 237 -4.47 -11.21 6.82
N ALA A 238 -3.88 -10.36 7.66
CA ALA A 238 -2.46 -10.45 8.02
C ALA A 238 -2.14 -11.76 8.76
N TRP A 239 -3.04 -12.20 9.65
CA TRP A 239 -2.95 -13.48 10.33
C TRP A 239 -2.99 -14.66 9.34
N ASP A 240 -3.93 -14.64 8.40
CA ASP A 240 -4.04 -15.69 7.38
C ASP A 240 -2.79 -15.78 6.49
N GLN A 241 -2.20 -14.64 6.08
CA GLN A 241 -0.92 -14.63 5.39
C GLN A 241 0.19 -15.28 6.23
N SER A 242 0.30 -14.89 7.49
CA SER A 242 1.29 -15.46 8.41
C SER A 242 1.09 -16.97 8.59
N ARG A 243 -0.16 -17.44 8.68
CA ARG A 243 -0.53 -18.86 8.79
C ARG A 243 -0.12 -19.63 7.52
N LEU A 244 -0.41 -19.10 6.34
CA LEU A 244 -0.04 -19.72 5.05
C LEU A 244 1.48 -19.83 4.88
N ILE A 245 2.22 -18.76 5.21
CA ILE A 245 3.70 -18.76 5.20
C ILE A 245 4.21 -19.80 6.20
N GLY A 246 3.63 -19.87 7.42
CA GLY A 246 3.98 -20.86 8.41
C GLY A 246 3.75 -22.28 7.93
N GLN A 247 2.65 -22.57 7.25
CA GLN A 247 2.36 -23.86 6.63
C GLN A 247 3.40 -24.22 5.55
N ALA A 248 3.70 -23.28 4.62
CA ALA A 248 4.67 -23.50 3.55
C ALA A 248 6.09 -23.80 4.09
N LEU A 249 6.46 -23.20 5.21
CA LEU A 249 7.78 -23.37 5.84
C LEU A 249 7.78 -24.39 7.00
N SER A 250 6.65 -25.06 7.27
CA SER A 250 6.48 -26.04 8.37
C SER A 250 6.83 -25.46 9.73
N VAL A 251 6.39 -24.24 10.02
CA VAL A 251 6.59 -23.55 11.31
C VAL A 251 5.25 -22.94 11.82
N LYS A 252 5.23 -22.55 13.09
CA LYS A 252 4.09 -21.79 13.65
C LYS A 252 4.02 -20.39 12.99
N PRO A 253 2.82 -19.79 12.85
CA PRO A 253 2.65 -18.48 12.19
C PRO A 253 3.59 -17.38 12.73
N LEU A 254 3.73 -17.25 14.04
CA LEU A 254 4.61 -16.26 14.66
C LEU A 254 6.12 -16.53 14.47
N ALA A 255 6.49 -17.73 13.99
CA ALA A 255 7.85 -18.09 13.62
C ALA A 255 8.11 -17.97 12.11
N ALA A 256 7.16 -17.44 11.32
CA ALA A 256 7.26 -17.32 9.87
C ALA A 256 8.46 -16.44 9.45
N PHE A 257 8.60 -15.25 10.03
CA PHE A 257 9.69 -14.34 9.68
C PHE A 257 11.10 -14.92 9.95
N PRO A 258 11.41 -15.47 11.15
CA PRO A 258 12.67 -16.16 11.36
C PRO A 258 12.92 -17.35 10.40
N ALA A 259 11.84 -18.02 9.94
CA ALA A 259 11.99 -19.11 8.97
C ALA A 259 12.33 -18.61 7.58
N VAL A 260 11.76 -17.47 7.14
CA VAL A 260 12.13 -16.79 5.90
C VAL A 260 13.61 -16.38 5.95
N GLN A 261 14.07 -15.77 7.03
CA GLN A 261 15.49 -15.38 7.20
C GLN A 261 16.42 -16.59 7.05
N ARG A 262 16.11 -17.72 7.71
CA ARG A 262 16.90 -18.96 7.55
C ARG A 262 16.88 -19.50 6.12
N MET A 263 15.78 -19.35 5.40
CA MET A 263 15.68 -19.77 4.00
C MET A 263 16.57 -18.89 3.10
N GLU A 264 16.58 -17.58 3.32
CA GLU A 264 17.45 -16.65 2.60
C GLU A 264 18.93 -16.95 2.85
N ASP A 265 19.32 -17.21 4.12
CA ASP A 265 20.68 -17.60 4.47
C ASP A 265 21.11 -18.90 3.77
N ARG A 266 20.26 -19.93 3.80
CA ARG A 266 20.51 -21.19 3.09
C ARG A 266 20.64 -21.01 1.58
N LEU A 267 19.81 -20.15 0.99
CA LEU A 267 19.90 -19.85 -0.43
C LEU A 267 21.23 -19.16 -0.76
N ARG A 268 21.67 -18.21 0.07
CA ARG A 268 22.98 -17.56 -0.08
C ARG A 268 24.12 -18.58 0.00
N GLU A 269 24.15 -19.40 1.05
CA GLU A 269 25.16 -20.46 1.22
C GLU A 269 25.17 -21.44 0.05
N SER A 270 23.99 -21.83 -0.45
CA SER A 270 23.87 -22.72 -1.62
C SER A 270 24.46 -22.10 -2.86
N ARG A 271 24.20 -20.81 -3.11
CA ARG A 271 24.74 -20.06 -4.25
C ARG A 271 26.29 -19.95 -4.16
N GLU A 272 26.79 -19.63 -2.99
CA GLU A 272 28.25 -19.56 -2.73
C GLU A 272 28.92 -20.91 -2.96
N ARG A 273 28.28 -22.01 -2.51
CA ARG A 273 28.77 -23.36 -2.74
C ARG A 273 28.74 -23.76 -4.22
N CYS A 274 27.67 -23.43 -4.94
CA CYS A 274 27.58 -23.65 -6.38
C CYS A 274 28.69 -22.90 -7.11
N ALA A 275 28.91 -21.62 -6.78
CA ALA A 275 29.98 -20.81 -7.38
C ALA A 275 31.37 -21.38 -7.12
N ALA A 276 31.64 -21.89 -5.90
CA ALA A 276 32.91 -22.52 -5.56
C ALA A 276 33.15 -23.85 -6.33
N LEU A 277 32.08 -24.66 -6.47
CA LEU A 277 32.16 -25.90 -7.28
C LEU A 277 32.37 -25.63 -8.75
N GLU A 278 31.68 -24.61 -9.32
CA GLU A 278 31.94 -24.17 -10.69
C GLU A 278 33.38 -23.71 -10.89
N GLU A 279 33.90 -22.89 -9.97
CA GLU A 279 35.27 -22.43 -10.02
C GLU A 279 36.29 -23.59 -10.02
N GLN A 280 36.05 -24.58 -9.15
CA GLN A 280 36.88 -25.80 -9.14
C GLN A 280 36.80 -26.54 -10.47
N SER A 281 35.61 -26.72 -11.05
CA SER A 281 35.39 -27.35 -12.36
C SER A 281 36.07 -26.56 -13.47
N PHE A 282 35.96 -25.23 -13.45
CA PHE A 282 36.59 -24.37 -14.45
C PHE A 282 38.12 -24.43 -14.38
N ARG A 283 38.72 -24.48 -13.21
CA ARG A 283 40.18 -24.70 -13.06
C ARG A 283 40.63 -26.05 -13.63
N GLN A 284 39.90 -27.14 -13.33
CA GLN A 284 40.19 -28.44 -13.88
C GLN A 284 40.08 -28.47 -15.43
N LEU A 285 39.09 -27.74 -15.97
CA LEU A 285 38.96 -27.59 -17.42
C LEU A 285 40.13 -26.77 -18.00
N ALA A 286 40.51 -25.67 -17.35
CA ALA A 286 41.64 -24.84 -17.75
C ALA A 286 42.96 -25.61 -17.78
N GLU A 287 43.20 -26.50 -16.83
CA GLU A 287 44.37 -27.40 -16.81
C GLU A 287 44.40 -28.34 -18.03
N ARG A 288 43.24 -28.87 -18.46
CA ARG A 288 43.13 -29.74 -19.66
C ARG A 288 43.49 -29.02 -20.97
N TYR A 289 43.25 -27.70 -21.02
CA TYR A 289 43.52 -26.87 -22.19
C TYR A 289 44.81 -26.05 -22.04
N GLN A 290 45.69 -26.41 -21.14
CA GLN A 290 46.95 -25.71 -20.94
C GLN A 290 47.82 -25.79 -22.24
N ASN A 291 48.22 -24.64 -22.76
CA ASN A 291 48.99 -24.48 -24.00
C ASN A 291 48.29 -25.06 -25.26
N ALA A 292 46.97 -25.21 -25.24
CA ALA A 292 46.20 -25.75 -26.36
C ALA A 292 46.06 -24.77 -27.56
N GLY A 293 46.43 -23.50 -27.37
CA GLY A 293 46.21 -22.45 -28.37
C GLY A 293 44.78 -21.96 -28.32
N ASN A 294 44.14 -21.91 -29.48
CA ASN A 294 42.73 -21.47 -29.56
C ASN A 294 41.77 -22.56 -29.09
N VAL A 295 40.89 -22.20 -28.17
CA VAL A 295 39.92 -23.12 -27.51
C VAL A 295 38.50 -22.67 -27.78
N LEU A 296 37.64 -23.59 -28.19
CA LEU A 296 36.17 -23.43 -28.24
C LEU A 296 35.54 -24.42 -27.27
N LEU A 297 34.68 -23.90 -26.41
CA LEU A 297 33.86 -24.69 -25.50
C LEU A 297 32.36 -24.37 -25.75
N VAL A 298 31.57 -25.42 -25.95
CA VAL A 298 30.12 -25.34 -25.97
C VAL A 298 29.60 -26.12 -24.77
N GLN A 299 28.99 -25.43 -23.84
CA GLN A 299 28.53 -25.98 -22.56
C GLN A 299 27.02 -25.75 -22.40
N PRO A 300 26.26 -26.71 -21.87
CA PRO A 300 24.87 -26.45 -21.52
C PRO A 300 24.75 -25.61 -20.26
N ASP A 301 23.67 -24.84 -20.15
CA ASP A 301 23.07 -24.31 -18.94
C ASP A 301 23.97 -23.55 -17.92
N LEU A 302 25.01 -22.86 -18.41
CA LEU A 302 25.75 -21.94 -17.54
C LEU A 302 25.03 -20.58 -17.41
N GLU A 303 25.01 -20.06 -16.22
CA GLU A 303 24.57 -18.68 -15.99
C GLU A 303 25.51 -17.67 -16.68
N PRO A 304 25.04 -16.47 -17.08
CA PRO A 304 25.83 -15.51 -17.82
C PRO A 304 27.21 -15.17 -17.22
N ASP A 305 27.28 -15.02 -15.91
CA ASP A 305 28.52 -14.75 -15.20
C ASP A 305 29.43 -15.97 -15.19
N SER A 306 28.89 -17.18 -15.13
CA SER A 306 29.62 -18.43 -15.20
C SER A 306 30.25 -18.65 -16.59
N VAL A 307 29.59 -18.24 -17.70
CA VAL A 307 30.16 -18.26 -19.05
C VAL A 307 31.42 -17.39 -19.11
N ARG A 308 31.35 -16.19 -18.54
CA ARG A 308 32.50 -15.28 -18.48
C ARG A 308 33.64 -15.85 -17.63
N ARG A 309 33.34 -16.35 -16.45
CA ARG A 309 34.32 -16.94 -15.51
C ARG A 309 35.02 -18.17 -16.10
N LEU A 310 34.29 -19.05 -16.78
CA LEU A 310 34.89 -20.18 -17.49
C LEU A 310 35.81 -19.72 -18.61
N CYS A 311 35.38 -18.75 -19.41
CA CYS A 311 36.19 -18.20 -20.49
C CYS A 311 37.49 -17.56 -19.95
N ASP A 312 37.38 -16.83 -18.83
CA ASP A 312 38.53 -16.21 -18.14
C ASP A 312 39.54 -17.27 -17.64
N ALA A 313 39.02 -18.30 -16.93
CA ALA A 313 39.85 -19.38 -16.40
C ALA A 313 40.63 -20.11 -17.50
N VAL A 314 40.00 -20.45 -18.62
CA VAL A 314 40.64 -21.18 -19.72
C VAL A 314 41.56 -20.25 -20.52
N SER A 315 41.18 -18.99 -20.75
CA SER A 315 42.03 -18.04 -21.48
C SER A 315 43.35 -17.76 -20.77
N GLY A 316 43.40 -17.85 -19.45
CA GLY A 316 44.59 -17.67 -18.64
C GLY A 316 45.64 -18.79 -18.85
N THR A 317 45.28 -19.94 -19.38
CA THR A 317 46.16 -21.13 -19.52
C THR A 317 46.34 -21.62 -20.97
N CYS A 318 45.36 -21.38 -21.85
CA CYS A 318 45.37 -21.97 -23.19
C CYS A 318 46.41 -21.38 -24.13
N GLY A 319 46.90 -20.17 -23.90
CA GLY A 319 47.92 -19.52 -24.76
C GLY A 319 47.40 -18.96 -26.07
N GLY A 320 46.10 -18.88 -26.26
CA GLY A 320 45.43 -18.37 -27.45
C GLY A 320 44.07 -17.76 -27.14
N ARG A 321 43.17 -17.76 -28.11
CA ARG A 321 41.79 -17.32 -27.99
C ARG A 321 40.97 -18.39 -27.29
N CYS A 322 40.20 -17.99 -26.24
CA CYS A 322 39.17 -18.83 -25.67
C CYS A 322 37.78 -18.29 -26.04
N ALA A 323 36.91 -19.14 -26.55
CA ALA A 323 35.51 -18.86 -26.83
C ALA A 323 34.64 -19.88 -26.09
N VAL A 324 33.72 -19.38 -25.27
CA VAL A 324 32.78 -20.21 -24.54
C VAL A 324 31.36 -19.82 -24.95
N PHE A 325 30.60 -20.82 -25.36
CA PHE A 325 29.16 -20.71 -25.64
C PHE A 325 28.38 -21.55 -24.63
N SER A 326 27.29 -21.05 -24.13
CA SER A 326 26.42 -21.81 -23.23
C SER A 326 24.95 -21.58 -23.55
N GLY A 327 24.17 -22.65 -23.55
CA GLY A 327 22.76 -22.67 -23.89
C GLY A 327 22.38 -23.89 -24.71
N SER A 328 21.38 -23.73 -25.56
CA SER A 328 20.87 -24.72 -26.50
C SER A 328 20.66 -24.10 -27.88
N ASP A 329 20.43 -24.93 -28.88
CA ASP A 329 20.19 -24.48 -30.26
C ASP A 329 19.10 -23.42 -30.35
N GLY A 330 19.43 -22.32 -31.04
CA GLY A 330 18.61 -21.12 -31.15
C GLY A 330 18.81 -20.10 -30.02
N SER A 331 19.53 -20.42 -28.94
CA SER A 331 19.70 -19.51 -27.79
C SER A 331 20.98 -19.76 -27.03
N TYR A 332 22.08 -19.22 -27.52
CA TYR A 332 23.37 -19.27 -26.83
C TYR A 332 23.75 -17.93 -26.24
N ARG A 333 24.37 -17.97 -25.06
CA ARG A 333 25.18 -16.86 -24.52
C ARG A 333 26.66 -17.21 -24.76
N TRP A 334 27.48 -16.19 -24.97
CA TRP A 334 28.88 -16.42 -25.29
C TRP A 334 29.79 -15.37 -24.64
N ALA A 335 30.99 -15.80 -24.34
CA ALA A 335 32.12 -14.94 -24.03
C ALA A 335 33.33 -15.36 -24.85
N VAL A 336 34.11 -14.39 -25.31
CA VAL A 336 35.37 -14.60 -26.05
C VAL A 336 36.46 -13.76 -25.43
N ILE A 337 37.58 -14.39 -25.11
CA ILE A 337 38.78 -13.73 -24.58
C ILE A 337 39.97 -14.06 -25.45
N HIS A 338 40.75 -13.04 -25.80
CA HIS A 338 42.05 -13.18 -26.45
C HIS A 338 42.96 -12.05 -25.95
N PRO A 339 43.84 -12.33 -24.98
CA PRO A 339 44.65 -11.28 -24.41
C PRO A 339 45.51 -10.56 -25.46
N GLY A 340 45.49 -9.22 -25.42
CA GLY A 340 46.31 -8.40 -26.29
C GLY A 340 45.87 -8.30 -27.77
N GLN A 341 44.71 -8.87 -28.15
CA GLN A 341 44.16 -8.81 -29.50
C GLN A 341 42.90 -8.00 -29.60
N ASP A 342 42.72 -7.29 -30.72
CA ASP A 342 41.45 -6.61 -31.00
C ASP A 342 40.40 -7.59 -31.50
N LEU A 343 39.38 -7.86 -30.70
CA LEU A 343 38.32 -8.79 -31.02
C LEU A 343 37.18 -8.19 -31.88
N ARG A 344 37.16 -6.89 -32.12
CA ARG A 344 36.07 -6.23 -32.88
C ARG A 344 35.81 -6.81 -34.28
N PRO A 345 36.82 -7.13 -35.09
CA PRO A 345 36.60 -7.78 -36.39
C PRO A 345 35.93 -9.15 -36.22
N LEU A 346 36.49 -10.02 -35.36
CA LEU A 346 35.98 -11.37 -35.13
C LEU A 346 34.52 -11.32 -34.63
N ILE A 347 34.22 -10.45 -33.69
CA ILE A 347 32.87 -10.34 -33.12
C ILE A 347 31.85 -9.83 -34.14
N ARG A 348 32.26 -8.94 -35.06
CA ARG A 348 31.39 -8.48 -36.14
C ARG A 348 31.02 -9.65 -37.05
N ASP A 349 32.02 -10.42 -37.49
CA ASP A 349 31.81 -11.59 -38.35
C ASP A 349 30.97 -12.66 -37.64
N MET A 350 31.24 -12.90 -36.35
CA MET A 350 30.52 -13.86 -35.54
C MET A 350 29.03 -13.44 -35.34
N ASN A 351 28.78 -12.18 -35.07
CA ASN A 351 27.40 -11.67 -34.95
C ASN A 351 26.62 -11.83 -36.27
N GLN A 352 27.30 -11.63 -37.41
CA GLN A 352 26.68 -11.82 -38.71
C GLN A 352 26.42 -13.29 -39.02
N ALA A 353 27.40 -14.16 -38.78
CA ALA A 353 27.32 -15.58 -39.13
C ALA A 353 26.43 -16.40 -38.19
N LEU A 354 26.41 -16.06 -36.89
CA LEU A 354 25.70 -16.80 -35.87
C LEU A 354 24.42 -16.07 -35.41
N HIS A 355 23.94 -15.12 -36.20
CA HIS A 355 22.73 -14.30 -35.83
C HIS A 355 22.84 -13.71 -34.43
N GLY A 356 24.05 -13.25 -34.07
CA GLY A 356 24.38 -12.84 -32.71
C GLY A 356 24.20 -11.35 -32.47
N ARG A 357 24.23 -11.01 -31.21
CA ARG A 357 24.31 -9.64 -30.71
C ARG A 357 25.32 -9.60 -29.57
N GLY A 358 26.30 -8.77 -29.68
CA GLY A 358 27.29 -8.61 -28.64
C GLY A 358 28.41 -7.69 -29.05
N GLY A 359 29.32 -7.45 -28.11
CA GLY A 359 30.45 -6.58 -28.33
C GLY A 359 31.39 -6.63 -27.13
N GLY A 360 32.49 -5.91 -27.25
CA GLY A 360 33.49 -5.87 -26.21
C GLY A 360 34.55 -4.81 -26.47
N ARG A 361 35.57 -4.84 -25.64
CA ARG A 361 36.76 -3.99 -25.71
C ARG A 361 37.99 -4.89 -25.88
N ASP A 362 39.13 -4.28 -25.88
CA ASP A 362 40.42 -4.94 -26.07
C ASP A 362 40.53 -6.26 -25.28
N GLY A 363 40.67 -7.37 -26.00
CA GLY A 363 40.87 -8.71 -25.47
C GLY A 363 39.67 -9.42 -24.88
N PHE A 364 38.47 -8.77 -24.70
CA PHE A 364 37.27 -9.36 -24.15
C PHE A 364 36.00 -8.94 -24.90
N ALA A 365 35.13 -9.90 -25.18
CA ALA A 365 33.80 -9.65 -25.72
C ALA A 365 32.77 -10.67 -25.20
N GLN A 366 31.49 -10.25 -25.11
CA GLN A 366 30.39 -11.13 -24.72
C GLN A 366 29.09 -10.77 -25.44
N GLY A 367 28.16 -11.72 -25.47
CA GLY A 367 26.87 -11.50 -26.13
C GLY A 367 25.98 -12.73 -26.14
N SER A 368 25.06 -12.74 -27.12
CA SER A 368 24.16 -13.85 -27.39
C SER A 368 24.17 -14.19 -28.88
N ALA A 369 23.78 -15.42 -29.23
CA ALA A 369 23.65 -15.90 -30.61
C ALA A 369 22.43 -16.80 -30.76
N ALA A 370 21.72 -16.68 -31.88
CA ALA A 370 20.58 -17.52 -32.25
C ALA A 370 20.95 -18.50 -33.34
N CYS A 371 21.79 -19.46 -33.02
CA CYS A 371 22.40 -20.44 -33.95
C CYS A 371 22.35 -21.85 -33.33
N THR A 372 22.86 -22.85 -34.09
CA THR A 372 23.04 -24.22 -33.61
C THR A 372 24.49 -24.44 -33.14
N ALA A 373 24.72 -25.51 -32.35
CA ALA A 373 26.06 -25.91 -31.95
C ALA A 373 26.96 -26.21 -33.17
N ASP A 374 26.40 -26.82 -34.21
CA ASP A 374 27.15 -27.15 -35.46
C ASP A 374 27.61 -25.87 -36.18
N GLU A 375 26.77 -24.84 -36.23
CA GLU A 375 27.15 -23.53 -36.81
C GLU A 375 28.28 -22.86 -36.01
N ILE A 376 28.24 -22.95 -34.68
CA ILE A 376 29.33 -22.46 -33.83
C ILE A 376 30.62 -23.19 -34.16
N HIS A 377 30.60 -24.52 -34.19
CA HIS A 377 31.79 -25.33 -34.53
C HIS A 377 32.28 -25.05 -35.94
N ALA A 378 31.43 -24.89 -36.94
CA ALA A 378 31.79 -24.56 -38.31
C ALA A 378 32.47 -23.18 -38.37
N PHE A 379 31.90 -22.16 -37.72
CA PHE A 379 32.47 -20.81 -37.70
C PHE A 379 33.91 -20.78 -37.17
N PHE A 380 34.16 -21.46 -36.05
CA PHE A 380 35.50 -21.47 -35.43
C PHE A 380 36.49 -22.40 -36.09
N ARG A 381 36.04 -23.44 -36.82
CA ARG A 381 36.89 -24.32 -37.60
C ARG A 381 37.57 -23.60 -38.77
N GLU A 382 36.88 -22.65 -39.39
CA GLU A 382 37.42 -21.85 -40.50
C GLU A 382 38.35 -20.72 -40.03
N ARG A 383 38.44 -20.50 -38.72
CA ARG A 383 39.23 -19.43 -38.09
C ARG A 383 40.06 -19.97 -36.92
N PRO A 384 41.03 -20.87 -37.24
CA PRO A 384 41.81 -21.56 -36.22
C PRO A 384 42.64 -20.64 -35.33
#